data_5f87f5719dc889eb60d1706ed80cf39d
#
_entry.id   5f87f5719dc889eb60d1706ed80cf39d
#
_cell.length_a   1.000
_cell.length_b   1.000
_cell.length_c   1.000
_cell.angle_alpha   90.00
_cell.angle_beta   90.00
_cell.angle_gamma   90.00
#
_symmetry.space_group_name_H-M   'P 1'
#
loop_
_entity.id
_entity.type
_entity.pdbx_description
1 polymer ?
#
loop_
_entity_poly.entity_id
_entity_poly.type
_entity_poly.pdbx_seq_one_letter_code
_entity_poly.pdbx_strand_id
1 'polypeptide(L)'
;MNSSGFDAERQPSQLEAQIELITRAWTQEGTDIGIAYRSDGDLDFMYQQGVILVRNNDLDEVRRVLGRAFGQRHPDRGNSAGQQQDPRGGGKDPGQGPGRGEEDHSLAGVTLYSLAGTGFSTLEALEVIDRDLGPGVATPNHILSITPVLACPATEPGGVPLGMTPDPAPCDPGPCGPDGGGVSIYVPDTGLLKDAADHHPWLAGVTGQTDTLMPEAGGLVIIGEYTGHGTFVAGVARCMAPAAAVHVTDDFTTAGALSEFKVVHKLNQALGLGVDIISLSAGCTTRHNLPLLSFESFWIRYRDCKGVQLVAAAGNNSTNRPFWPAAFPQVVAVGALDSGRNGRAYFSDFGPWVDVYAPGENLINAYARGLYIYREPPRIGEDHEFHGMARWSGTSFATPLVSGLIAARMARTGESAPLAAAALIAAARAQRIPGVGPVLRPCDTGDHGGQSAGCGCGCGCSCQPRCR
;
A
#
# COMPACT_ATOMS: atom_id res chain seq x y z
N MET A 1 0.56 41.48 -38.47
CA MET A 1 1.01 41.33 -37.11
C MET A 1 0.40 40.01 -36.62
N ASN A 2 1.16 38.95 -36.75
CA ASN A 2 0.75 37.62 -36.32
C ASN A 2 1.11 37.48 -34.84
N SER A 3 0.12 37.44 -33.99
CA SER A 3 0.26 37.00 -32.59
C SER A 3 0.23 35.48 -32.57
N SER A 4 1.39 34.84 -32.64
CA SER A 4 1.56 33.45 -32.26
C SER A 4 1.39 33.41 -30.75
N GLY A 5 0.21 32.99 -30.30
CA GLY A 5 -0.01 32.58 -28.92
C GLY A 5 0.89 31.36 -28.63
N PHE A 6 1.89 31.57 -27.81
CA PHE A 6 2.53 30.46 -27.13
C PHE A 6 1.44 29.86 -26.19
N ASP A 7 0.91 28.70 -26.55
CA ASP A 7 0.23 27.85 -25.59
C ASP A 7 1.28 27.54 -24.50
N ALA A 8 1.14 28.22 -23.36
CA ALA A 8 1.88 27.80 -22.17
C ALA A 8 1.44 26.37 -21.87
N GLU A 9 2.31 25.38 -22.10
CA GLU A 9 2.04 24.00 -21.73
C GLU A 9 1.61 23.97 -20.27
N ARG A 10 0.36 23.57 -20.04
CA ARG A 10 -0.18 23.41 -18.70
C ARG A 10 0.69 22.39 -17.97
N GLN A 11 1.33 22.79 -16.89
CA GLN A 11 2.06 21.83 -16.04
C GLN A 11 1.08 20.73 -15.56
N PRO A 12 1.47 19.46 -15.65
CA PRO A 12 0.63 18.37 -15.18
C PRO A 12 0.35 18.53 -13.69
N SER A 13 -0.84 18.13 -13.27
CA SER A 13 -1.13 17.99 -11.85
C SER A 13 -0.26 16.89 -11.27
N GLN A 14 -0.07 16.89 -9.95
CA GLN A 14 0.65 15.84 -9.24
C GLN A 14 0.11 14.44 -9.57
N LEU A 15 -1.20 14.30 -9.63
CA LEU A 15 -1.87 13.07 -10.03
C LEU A 15 -1.53 12.63 -11.46
N GLU A 16 -1.57 13.56 -12.42
CA GLU A 16 -1.25 13.25 -13.82
C GLU A 16 0.19 12.76 -13.96
N ALA A 17 1.14 13.39 -13.25
CA ALA A 17 2.54 12.99 -13.24
C ALA A 17 2.73 11.57 -12.67
N GLN A 18 2.04 11.23 -11.60
CA GLN A 18 2.10 9.87 -10.99
C GLN A 18 1.48 8.80 -11.89
N ILE A 19 0.31 9.09 -12.47
CA ILE A 19 -0.34 8.17 -13.41
C ILE A 19 0.59 7.89 -14.59
N GLU A 20 1.22 8.93 -15.15
CA GLU A 20 2.16 8.79 -16.25
C GLU A 20 3.37 7.92 -15.84
N LEU A 21 3.93 8.16 -14.66
CA LEU A 21 5.06 7.39 -14.15
C LEU A 21 4.71 5.90 -14.01
N ILE A 22 3.60 5.57 -13.35
CA ILE A 22 3.14 4.19 -13.15
C ILE A 22 2.86 3.54 -14.52
N THR A 23 2.10 4.22 -15.39
CA THR A 23 1.75 3.68 -16.71
C THR A 23 2.98 3.40 -17.54
N ARG A 24 3.94 4.32 -17.58
CA ARG A 24 5.20 4.15 -18.32
C ARG A 24 6.02 2.97 -17.79
N ALA A 25 6.18 2.88 -16.47
CA ALA A 25 6.94 1.81 -15.83
C ALA A 25 6.34 0.42 -16.14
N TRP A 26 5.03 0.28 -16.02
CA TRP A 26 4.34 -0.98 -16.29
C TRP A 26 4.36 -1.37 -17.77
N THR A 27 4.22 -0.39 -18.69
CA THR A 27 4.35 -0.64 -20.14
C THR A 27 5.78 -1.12 -20.50
N GLN A 28 6.81 -0.60 -19.83
CA GLN A 28 8.18 -1.09 -20.00
C GLN A 28 8.37 -2.54 -19.55
N GLU A 29 7.59 -3.00 -18.57
CA GLU A 29 7.53 -4.40 -18.14
C GLU A 29 6.60 -5.28 -19.02
N GLY A 30 6.02 -4.71 -20.06
CA GLY A 30 5.14 -5.43 -20.98
C GLY A 30 3.71 -5.64 -20.48
N THR A 31 3.26 -4.82 -19.53
CA THR A 31 1.91 -4.86 -18.99
C THR A 31 1.24 -3.50 -19.16
N ASP A 32 0.06 -3.47 -19.79
CA ASP A 32 -0.69 -2.24 -19.97
C ASP A 32 -1.62 -1.97 -18.78
N ILE A 33 -1.66 -0.71 -18.34
CA ILE A 33 -2.58 -0.22 -17.31
C ILE A 33 -3.73 0.54 -17.96
N GLY A 34 -4.94 0.23 -17.51
CA GLY A 34 -6.13 1.01 -17.76
C GLY A 34 -6.42 1.98 -16.62
N ILE A 35 -6.97 3.13 -16.98
CA ILE A 35 -7.34 4.19 -16.05
C ILE A 35 -8.82 4.45 -16.22
N ALA A 36 -9.57 4.39 -15.15
CA ALA A 36 -10.99 4.74 -15.12
C ALA A 36 -11.17 6.09 -14.42
N TYR A 37 -12.01 6.94 -14.99
CA TYR A 37 -12.36 8.25 -14.43
C TYR A 37 -13.84 8.28 -14.09
N ARG A 38 -14.19 9.01 -13.06
CA ARG A 38 -15.56 9.31 -12.67
C ARG A 38 -16.16 10.35 -13.61
N SER A 39 -17.46 10.55 -13.51
CA SER A 39 -18.20 11.56 -14.31
C SER A 39 -17.77 13.00 -14.02
N ASP A 40 -17.19 13.29 -12.85
CA ASP A 40 -16.63 14.59 -12.47
C ASP A 40 -15.19 14.81 -13.00
N GLY A 41 -14.60 13.80 -13.64
CA GLY A 41 -13.25 13.83 -14.19
C GLY A 41 -12.16 13.37 -13.24
N ASP A 42 -12.50 13.08 -11.99
CA ASP A 42 -11.55 12.54 -11.02
C ASP A 42 -11.22 11.08 -11.32
N LEU A 43 -10.02 10.66 -10.97
CA LEU A 43 -9.61 9.26 -11.07
C LEU A 43 -10.54 8.40 -10.21
N ASP A 44 -11.05 7.32 -10.82
CA ASP A 44 -11.85 6.32 -10.11
C ASP A 44 -10.97 5.17 -9.60
N PHE A 45 -10.28 4.49 -10.49
CA PHE A 45 -9.32 3.42 -10.17
C PHE A 45 -8.38 3.15 -11.36
N MET A 46 -7.25 2.49 -11.05
CA MET A 46 -6.33 1.92 -12.04
C MET A 46 -6.43 0.40 -12.04
N TYR A 47 -6.18 -0.22 -13.19
CA TYR A 47 -6.31 -1.67 -13.34
C TYR A 47 -5.39 -2.21 -14.43
N GLN A 48 -5.02 -3.48 -14.32
CA GLN A 48 -4.30 -4.21 -15.38
C GLN A 48 -5.24 -4.49 -16.55
N GLN A 49 -4.86 -4.10 -17.76
CA GLN A 49 -5.65 -4.36 -18.97
C GLN A 49 -5.55 -5.82 -19.43
N GLY A 50 -6.58 -6.27 -20.14
CA GLY A 50 -6.61 -7.60 -20.75
C GLY A 50 -6.89 -8.76 -19.78
N VAL A 51 -7.13 -8.46 -18.50
CA VAL A 51 -7.43 -9.47 -17.47
C VAL A 51 -8.55 -9.00 -16.56
N ILE A 52 -9.24 -9.97 -15.93
CA ILE A 52 -10.22 -9.76 -14.86
C ILE A 52 -10.01 -10.79 -13.76
N LEU A 53 -10.43 -10.49 -12.55
CA LEU A 53 -10.51 -11.43 -11.45
C LEU A 53 -11.91 -12.04 -11.39
N VAL A 54 -11.99 -13.35 -11.22
CA VAL A 54 -13.26 -14.09 -11.18
C VAL A 54 -13.19 -15.13 -10.06
N ARG A 55 -14.28 -15.28 -9.28
CA ARG A 55 -14.37 -16.42 -8.36
C ARG A 55 -14.39 -17.72 -9.11
N ASN A 56 -13.69 -18.73 -8.62
CA ASN A 56 -13.60 -20.04 -9.28
C ASN A 56 -14.99 -20.67 -9.51
N ASN A 57 -15.92 -20.44 -8.58
CA ASN A 57 -17.29 -20.97 -8.70
C ASN A 57 -18.11 -20.31 -9.83
N ASP A 58 -17.74 -19.10 -10.22
CA ASP A 58 -18.47 -18.32 -11.25
C ASP A 58 -17.79 -18.38 -12.62
N LEU A 59 -16.60 -19.02 -12.72
CA LEU A 59 -15.75 -18.98 -13.89
C LEU A 59 -16.45 -19.53 -15.15
N ASP A 60 -17.17 -20.64 -15.03
CA ASP A 60 -17.86 -21.26 -16.18
C ASP A 60 -19.06 -20.42 -16.63
N GLU A 61 -19.75 -19.74 -15.71
CA GLU A 61 -20.83 -18.81 -16.04
C GLU A 61 -20.29 -17.58 -16.76
N VAL A 62 -19.19 -17.01 -16.25
CA VAL A 62 -18.50 -15.87 -16.89
C VAL A 62 -18.07 -16.23 -18.32
N ARG A 63 -17.46 -17.41 -18.51
CA ARG A 63 -17.09 -17.90 -19.86
C ARG A 63 -18.29 -18.00 -20.80
N ARG A 64 -19.42 -18.50 -20.30
CA ARG A 64 -20.66 -18.61 -21.09
C ARG A 64 -21.22 -17.24 -21.47
N VAL A 65 -21.25 -16.31 -20.54
CA VAL A 65 -21.73 -14.94 -20.76
C VAL A 65 -20.88 -14.23 -21.81
N LEU A 66 -19.54 -14.23 -21.63
CA LEU A 66 -18.61 -13.61 -22.58
C LEU A 66 -18.69 -14.29 -23.98
N GLY A 67 -18.79 -15.61 -24.03
CA GLY A 67 -18.91 -16.35 -25.29
C GLY A 67 -20.18 -16.01 -26.05
N ARG A 68 -21.34 -15.87 -25.38
CA ARG A 68 -22.58 -15.40 -25.99
C ARG A 68 -22.48 -13.99 -26.53
N ALA A 69 -21.91 -13.07 -25.73
CA ALA A 69 -21.75 -11.68 -26.13
C ALA A 69 -20.78 -11.54 -27.31
N PHE A 70 -19.71 -12.34 -27.37
CA PHE A 70 -18.81 -12.40 -28.52
C PHE A 70 -19.53 -12.87 -29.81
N GLY A 71 -20.31 -13.93 -29.74
CA GLY A 71 -21.12 -14.42 -30.87
C GLY A 71 -22.14 -13.40 -31.39
N GLN A 72 -22.73 -12.58 -30.52
CA GLN A 72 -23.60 -11.48 -30.90
C GLN A 72 -22.86 -10.33 -31.62
N ARG A 73 -21.61 -10.04 -31.23
CA ARG A 73 -20.77 -9.02 -31.90
C ARG A 73 -20.20 -9.47 -33.24
N HIS A 74 -19.99 -10.78 -33.42
CA HIS A 74 -19.37 -11.39 -34.59
C HIS A 74 -20.19 -12.55 -35.12
N PRO A 75 -21.43 -12.29 -35.62
CA PRO A 75 -22.34 -13.36 -36.07
C PRO A 75 -21.74 -14.25 -37.15
N ASP A 76 -20.90 -13.70 -38.02
CA ASP A 76 -20.27 -14.44 -39.13
C ASP A 76 -19.13 -15.37 -38.64
N ARG A 77 -18.56 -15.17 -37.48
CA ARG A 77 -17.53 -16.05 -36.90
C ARG A 77 -18.11 -17.16 -36.03
N GLY A 78 -19.33 -17.00 -35.54
CA GLY A 78 -20.03 -18.00 -34.73
C GLY A 78 -20.46 -19.23 -35.53
N ASN A 79 -20.65 -19.09 -36.86
CA ASN A 79 -21.09 -20.20 -37.76
C ASN A 79 -19.92 -21.01 -38.33
N SER A 80 -18.66 -20.58 -38.18
CA SER A 80 -17.51 -21.32 -38.73
C SER A 80 -16.95 -22.39 -37.80
N ALA A 81 -17.40 -22.48 -36.56
CA ALA A 81 -16.94 -23.49 -35.59
C ALA A 81 -17.70 -24.82 -35.66
N GLY A 82 -18.60 -24.98 -36.61
CA GLY A 82 -19.53 -26.13 -36.73
C GLY A 82 -19.27 -27.13 -37.82
N GLN A 83 -18.12 -27.14 -38.52
CA GLN A 83 -17.83 -28.21 -39.51
C GLN A 83 -16.31 -28.39 -39.67
N GLN A 84 -15.74 -29.34 -38.95
CA GLN A 84 -14.74 -30.29 -39.40
C GLN A 84 -14.29 -31.16 -38.22
N GLN A 85 -15.04 -32.24 -37.98
CA GLN A 85 -14.47 -33.42 -37.35
C GLN A 85 -13.87 -34.27 -38.48
N ASP A 86 -12.53 -34.34 -38.54
CA ASP A 86 -11.82 -35.36 -39.28
C ASP A 86 -11.31 -36.42 -38.27
N PRO A 87 -11.76 -37.68 -38.36
CA PRO A 87 -11.38 -38.71 -37.42
C PRO A 87 -10.15 -39.49 -37.92
N ARG A 88 -8.98 -38.92 -38.01
CA ARG A 88 -7.73 -39.66 -38.12
C ARG A 88 -6.53 -38.71 -37.94
N GLY A 89 -5.75 -38.92 -36.89
CA GLY A 89 -4.41 -38.41 -36.84
C GLY A 89 -4.00 -37.91 -35.46
N GLY A 90 -3.29 -38.74 -34.75
CA GLY A 90 -2.52 -38.30 -33.60
C GLY A 90 -1.53 -37.22 -34.02
N GLY A 91 -1.67 -36.05 -33.44
CA GLY A 91 -0.84 -34.90 -33.73
C GLY A 91 -0.61 -34.11 -32.45
N LYS A 92 0.65 -33.99 -32.12
CA LYS A 92 1.25 -33.26 -31.01
C LYS A 92 0.62 -31.88 -30.79
N ASP A 93 0.40 -31.58 -29.51
CA ASP A 93 0.04 -30.30 -28.96
C ASP A 93 1.02 -29.21 -29.43
N PRO A 94 0.60 -28.15 -30.15
CA PRO A 94 1.47 -27.05 -30.51
C PRO A 94 1.32 -25.91 -29.53
N GLY A 95 2.13 -25.86 -28.50
CA GLY A 95 2.05 -24.72 -27.58
C GLY A 95 2.96 -24.73 -26.36
N GLN A 96 4.14 -25.29 -26.50
CA GLN A 96 5.22 -24.95 -25.55
C GLN A 96 6.26 -24.07 -26.25
N GLY A 97 6.10 -22.76 -26.09
CA GLY A 97 7.17 -21.80 -26.28
C GLY A 97 8.12 -21.82 -25.07
N PRO A 98 9.39 -21.42 -25.21
CA PRO A 98 10.41 -21.66 -24.18
C PRO A 98 10.24 -20.75 -22.96
N GLY A 99 10.07 -21.34 -21.80
CA GLY A 99 10.58 -20.94 -20.50
C GLY A 99 10.50 -19.47 -20.09
N ARG A 100 9.28 -18.97 -19.78
CA ARG A 100 9.09 -18.04 -18.67
C ARG A 100 8.40 -18.82 -17.56
N GLY A 101 8.90 -18.71 -16.33
CA GLY A 101 8.32 -19.38 -15.18
C GLY A 101 6.80 -19.19 -15.17
N GLU A 102 6.04 -20.26 -15.01
CA GLU A 102 4.60 -20.22 -14.85
C GLU A 102 4.32 -19.34 -13.62
N GLU A 103 3.92 -18.09 -13.84
CA GLU A 103 3.29 -17.32 -12.78
C GLU A 103 2.01 -18.07 -12.41
N ASP A 104 1.88 -18.45 -11.16
CA ASP A 104 0.68 -19.11 -10.64
C ASP A 104 -0.51 -18.12 -10.80
N HIS A 105 -1.34 -18.35 -11.82
CA HIS A 105 -2.49 -17.51 -12.14
C HIS A 105 -3.70 -17.80 -11.25
N SER A 106 -3.53 -18.57 -10.17
CA SER A 106 -4.60 -18.92 -9.25
C SER A 106 -4.27 -18.56 -7.81
N LEU A 107 -5.23 -17.95 -7.14
CA LEU A 107 -5.30 -17.86 -5.69
C LEU A 107 -6.42 -18.79 -5.21
N ALA A 108 -6.40 -19.18 -3.94
CA ALA A 108 -7.46 -20.01 -3.38
C ALA A 108 -8.82 -19.34 -3.58
N GLY A 109 -9.67 -19.89 -4.44
CA GLY A 109 -11.01 -19.39 -4.71
C GLY A 109 -11.14 -18.28 -5.76
N VAL A 110 -10.03 -17.73 -6.29
CA VAL A 110 -10.04 -16.64 -7.29
C VAL A 110 -9.04 -16.91 -8.40
N THR A 111 -9.48 -16.72 -9.63
CA THR A 111 -8.66 -16.88 -10.84
C THR A 111 -8.45 -15.54 -11.55
N LEU A 112 -7.22 -15.29 -11.97
CA LEU A 112 -6.87 -14.22 -12.91
C LEU A 112 -7.20 -14.71 -14.33
N TYR A 113 -8.33 -14.23 -14.88
CA TYR A 113 -8.86 -14.66 -16.17
C TYR A 113 -8.40 -13.75 -17.30
N SER A 114 -7.72 -14.32 -18.30
CA SER A 114 -7.26 -13.59 -19.48
C SER A 114 -8.41 -13.35 -20.47
N LEU A 115 -8.52 -12.13 -20.96
CA LEU A 115 -9.47 -11.72 -21.99
C LEU A 115 -8.90 -11.86 -23.41
N ALA A 116 -7.68 -12.40 -23.57
CA ALA A 116 -7.07 -12.60 -24.87
C ALA A 116 -7.99 -13.45 -25.78
N GLY A 117 -8.23 -12.98 -27.01
CA GLY A 117 -9.09 -13.64 -27.99
C GLY A 117 -10.60 -13.47 -27.75
N THR A 118 -11.04 -12.81 -26.69
CA THR A 118 -12.47 -12.54 -26.43
C THR A 118 -13.02 -11.35 -27.22
N GLY A 119 -12.14 -10.46 -27.72
CA GLY A 119 -12.51 -9.23 -28.41
C GLY A 119 -13.11 -8.15 -27.51
N PHE A 120 -13.00 -8.29 -26.18
CA PHE A 120 -13.44 -7.32 -25.19
C PHE A 120 -12.23 -6.65 -24.53
N SER A 121 -12.34 -5.35 -24.27
CA SER A 121 -11.51 -4.68 -23.26
C SER A 121 -11.93 -5.12 -21.86
N THR A 122 -11.10 -4.86 -20.85
CA THR A 122 -11.39 -5.21 -19.45
C THR A 122 -12.73 -4.63 -18.99
N LEU A 123 -12.97 -3.33 -19.24
CA LEU A 123 -14.21 -2.68 -18.78
C LEU A 123 -15.43 -3.17 -19.54
N GLU A 124 -15.34 -3.36 -20.85
CA GLU A 124 -16.46 -3.92 -21.62
C GLU A 124 -16.85 -5.33 -21.17
N ALA A 125 -15.85 -6.19 -20.88
CA ALA A 125 -16.10 -7.52 -20.35
C ALA A 125 -16.84 -7.45 -19.00
N LEU A 126 -16.41 -6.56 -18.12
CA LEU A 126 -17.03 -6.36 -16.82
C LEU A 126 -18.45 -5.80 -16.93
N GLU A 127 -18.72 -4.87 -17.86
CA GLU A 127 -20.09 -4.37 -18.13
C GLU A 127 -21.04 -5.48 -18.61
N VAL A 128 -20.53 -6.37 -19.46
CA VAL A 128 -21.31 -7.54 -19.93
C VAL A 128 -21.60 -8.49 -18.78
N ILE A 129 -20.61 -8.77 -17.94
CA ILE A 129 -20.76 -9.65 -16.78
C ILE A 129 -21.72 -9.04 -15.76
N ASP A 130 -21.53 -7.77 -15.40
CA ASP A 130 -22.38 -7.08 -14.42
C ASP A 130 -23.85 -7.03 -14.84
N ARG A 131 -24.12 -6.84 -16.14
CA ARG A 131 -25.49 -6.82 -16.68
C ARG A 131 -26.17 -8.19 -16.56
N ASP A 132 -25.43 -9.27 -16.82
CA ASP A 132 -26.00 -10.63 -16.92
C ASP A 132 -25.94 -11.39 -15.58
N LEU A 133 -24.93 -11.12 -14.74
CA LEU A 133 -24.67 -11.86 -13.49
C LEU A 133 -24.71 -10.97 -12.24
N GLY A 134 -24.66 -9.64 -12.41
CA GLY A 134 -24.59 -8.67 -11.33
C GLY A 134 -23.17 -8.23 -11.00
N PRO A 135 -23.02 -7.03 -10.38
CA PRO A 135 -21.73 -6.47 -10.02
C PRO A 135 -21.03 -7.29 -8.94
N GLY A 136 -19.69 -7.40 -9.06
CA GLY A 136 -18.85 -8.09 -8.10
C GLY A 136 -18.68 -9.60 -8.31
N VAL A 137 -19.31 -10.21 -9.34
CA VAL A 137 -19.01 -11.58 -9.78
C VAL A 137 -17.62 -11.63 -10.37
N ALA A 138 -17.26 -10.63 -11.13
CA ALA A 138 -15.91 -10.38 -11.60
C ALA A 138 -15.51 -8.92 -11.30
N THR A 139 -14.20 -8.69 -11.12
CA THR A 139 -13.65 -7.34 -10.89
C THR A 139 -12.41 -7.12 -11.77
N PRO A 140 -12.02 -5.85 -12.00
CA PRO A 140 -10.69 -5.61 -12.55
C PRO A 140 -9.61 -6.18 -11.62
N ASN A 141 -8.45 -6.53 -12.14
CA ASN A 141 -7.25 -6.68 -11.31
C ASN A 141 -6.73 -5.27 -11.02
N HIS A 142 -7.18 -4.69 -9.88
CA HIS A 142 -6.85 -3.30 -9.52
C HIS A 142 -5.36 -3.13 -9.28
N ILE A 143 -4.86 -1.91 -9.46
CA ILE A 143 -3.50 -1.53 -9.12
C ILE A 143 -3.53 -0.83 -7.76
N LEU A 144 -2.87 -1.42 -6.78
CA LEU A 144 -2.58 -0.81 -5.50
C LEU A 144 -1.24 -0.06 -5.62
N SER A 145 -1.17 1.08 -4.98
CA SER A 145 0.08 1.82 -4.91
C SER A 145 0.39 2.21 -3.46
N ILE A 146 1.66 2.37 -3.16
CA ILE A 146 2.09 2.99 -1.90
C ILE A 146 1.65 4.44 -1.84
N THR A 147 1.03 4.90 -2.90
CA THR A 147 0.60 6.25 -3.18
C THR A 147 -0.79 6.22 -3.74
N PRO A 148 -1.77 6.77 -3.07
CA PRO A 148 -3.04 7.09 -3.73
C PRO A 148 -2.95 8.45 -4.42
N VAL A 149 -3.57 8.52 -5.46
CA VAL A 149 -4.17 9.42 -6.43
C VAL A 149 -3.91 10.93 -6.34
N LEU A 150 -3.54 11.55 -5.22
CA LEU A 150 -3.31 12.99 -5.15
C LEU A 150 -1.88 13.39 -4.79
N ALA A 151 -1.11 12.54 -4.16
CA ALA A 151 0.31 12.78 -3.86
C ALA A 151 0.97 11.54 -3.24
N CYS A 152 2.16 11.20 -3.68
CA CYS A 152 2.84 10.01 -3.20
C CYS A 152 4.08 10.28 -2.36
N PRO A 153 4.10 9.85 -1.16
CA PRO A 153 2.99 9.58 -0.22
C PRO A 153 1.98 10.71 -0.23
N ALA A 154 1.80 11.62 0.66
CA ALA A 154 0.98 12.82 0.48
C ALA A 154 1.80 14.01 -0.04
N THR A 155 3.13 13.88 -0.01
CA THR A 155 4.09 14.87 -0.49
C THR A 155 5.32 14.17 -1.03
N GLU A 156 6.13 14.85 -1.81
CA GLU A 156 7.51 14.43 -2.05
C GLU A 156 8.35 14.61 -0.75
N PRO A 157 9.49 13.89 -0.62
CA PRO A 157 10.36 14.03 0.53
C PRO A 157 10.91 15.45 0.61
N GLY A 158 10.91 16.04 1.78
CA GLY A 158 11.47 17.37 2.06
C GLY A 158 12.80 17.29 2.80
N GLY A 159 13.70 18.20 2.48
CA GLY A 159 14.98 18.30 3.19
C GLY A 159 14.82 18.66 4.66
N VAL A 160 15.75 18.20 5.48
CA VAL A 160 15.86 18.54 6.90
C VAL A 160 17.26 19.03 7.23
N PRO A 161 17.45 19.89 8.26
CA PRO A 161 18.77 20.28 8.71
C PRO A 161 19.65 19.08 9.10
N LEU A 162 20.96 19.19 8.91
CA LEU A 162 21.90 18.17 9.35
C LEU A 162 21.82 17.96 10.86
N GLY A 163 21.94 16.71 11.32
CA GLY A 163 21.91 16.37 12.74
C GLY A 163 20.52 16.28 13.34
N MET A 164 19.47 16.32 12.51
CA MET A 164 18.11 16.04 13.00
C MET A 164 17.97 14.59 13.46
N THR A 165 17.16 14.41 14.49
CA THR A 165 16.73 13.11 15.00
C THR A 165 15.36 12.75 14.43
N PRO A 166 14.93 11.47 14.45
CA PRO A 166 13.59 11.11 14.01
C PRO A 166 12.50 11.82 14.85
N ASP A 167 11.41 12.20 14.19
CA ASP A 167 10.17 12.68 14.80
C ASP A 167 9.01 11.87 14.20
N PRO A 168 8.36 11.03 14.99
CA PRO A 168 8.52 10.85 16.43
C PRO A 168 9.86 10.16 16.81
N ALA A 169 10.40 10.58 17.94
CA ALA A 169 11.61 9.97 18.50
C ALA A 169 11.36 8.52 18.98
N PRO A 170 12.39 7.67 19.04
CA PRO A 170 12.26 6.34 19.58
C PRO A 170 11.69 6.35 21.01
N CYS A 171 10.67 5.51 21.22
CA CYS A 171 10.11 5.26 22.54
C CYS A 171 11.10 4.46 23.41
N ASP A 172 10.96 4.54 24.73
CA ASP A 172 11.72 3.68 25.63
C ASP A 172 11.30 2.20 25.39
N PRO A 173 12.24 1.28 25.11
CA PRO A 173 11.93 -0.13 24.91
C PRO A 173 11.31 -0.81 26.15
N GLY A 174 11.34 -0.14 27.30
CA GLY A 174 10.82 -0.69 28.56
C GLY A 174 11.67 -1.86 29.10
N PRO A 175 11.15 -2.63 30.07
CA PRO A 175 11.89 -3.70 30.73
C PRO A 175 12.12 -4.95 29.86
N CYS A 176 11.48 -5.05 28.72
CA CYS A 176 11.64 -6.16 27.77
C CYS A 176 12.88 -5.94 26.91
N GLY A 177 14.07 -6.00 27.36
CA GLY A 177 15.38 -5.89 26.70
C GLY A 177 15.42 -5.78 25.15
N PRO A 178 16.58 -5.75 24.54
CA PRO A 178 16.75 -5.57 23.12
C PRO A 178 16.13 -6.70 22.25
N ASP A 179 15.78 -7.83 22.85
CA ASP A 179 15.26 -9.00 22.15
C ASP A 179 13.75 -8.94 21.84
N GLY A 180 13.09 -7.81 22.11
CA GLY A 180 11.75 -7.44 21.64
C GLY A 180 10.59 -8.37 22.00
N GLY A 181 10.80 -9.30 22.91
CA GLY A 181 9.80 -10.30 23.25
C GLY A 181 9.37 -11.18 22.05
N GLY A 182 10.13 -11.17 20.96
CA GLY A 182 9.85 -11.96 19.76
C GLY A 182 8.76 -11.40 18.84
N VAL A 183 8.29 -10.15 19.03
CA VAL A 183 7.25 -9.55 18.17
C VAL A 183 7.83 -9.16 16.81
N SER A 184 7.14 -9.57 15.74
CA SER A 184 7.56 -9.35 14.36
C SER A 184 6.58 -8.46 13.58
N ILE A 185 7.15 -7.50 12.80
CA ILE A 185 6.41 -6.64 11.88
C ILE A 185 6.93 -6.90 10.47
N TYR A 186 6.04 -7.30 9.56
CA TYR A 186 6.32 -7.48 8.14
C TYR A 186 5.82 -6.26 7.37
N VAL A 187 6.67 -5.70 6.52
CA VAL A 187 6.42 -4.47 5.77
C VAL A 187 6.60 -4.76 4.27
N PRO A 188 5.54 -5.08 3.54
CA PRO A 188 5.59 -5.14 2.08
C PRO A 188 5.64 -3.72 1.51
N ASP A 189 6.81 -3.32 0.97
CA ASP A 189 7.09 -1.94 0.56
C ASP A 189 8.14 -1.90 -0.57
N THR A 190 8.98 -0.87 -0.64
CA THR A 190 10.05 -0.69 -1.65
C THR A 190 11.41 -1.22 -1.20
N GLY A 191 11.47 -2.04 -0.17
CA GLY A 191 12.73 -2.55 0.34
C GLY A 191 13.42 -1.63 1.34
N LEU A 192 14.64 -2.02 1.71
CA LEU A 192 15.48 -1.34 2.68
C LEU A 192 16.71 -0.75 1.97
N LEU A 193 16.99 0.52 2.20
CA LEU A 193 18.22 1.15 1.70
C LEU A 193 19.43 0.43 2.26
N LYS A 194 20.39 0.14 1.41
CA LYS A 194 21.67 -0.45 1.78
C LYS A 194 22.35 0.46 2.80
N ASP A 195 22.96 -0.15 3.82
CA ASP A 195 23.70 0.56 4.88
C ASP A 195 22.86 1.56 5.72
N ALA A 196 21.51 1.53 5.63
CA ALA A 196 20.66 2.43 6.41
C ALA A 196 20.88 2.28 7.93
N ALA A 197 21.07 1.05 8.41
CA ALA A 197 21.33 0.78 9.82
C ALA A 197 22.69 1.32 10.31
N ASP A 198 23.69 1.46 9.42
CA ASP A 198 25.03 1.98 9.79
C ASP A 198 24.97 3.49 10.10
N HIS A 199 23.99 4.17 9.54
CA HIS A 199 23.81 5.61 9.70
C HIS A 199 22.71 5.99 10.69
N HIS A 200 21.81 5.03 11.00
CA HIS A 200 20.62 5.27 11.80
C HIS A 200 20.47 4.19 12.89
N PRO A 201 20.97 4.46 14.12
CA PRO A 201 21.00 3.45 15.20
C PRO A 201 19.65 2.83 15.52
N TRP A 202 18.54 3.53 15.32
CA TRP A 202 17.19 3.00 15.53
C TRP A 202 16.78 1.95 14.47
N LEU A 203 17.50 1.86 13.35
CA LEU A 203 17.31 0.81 12.35
C LEU A 203 18.16 -0.44 12.62
N ALA A 204 18.99 -0.45 13.66
CA ALA A 204 19.80 -1.61 14.00
C ALA A 204 18.89 -2.84 14.21
N GLY A 205 19.19 -3.94 13.48
CA GLY A 205 18.40 -5.17 13.53
C GLY A 205 17.15 -5.18 12.64
N VAL A 206 16.84 -4.11 11.91
CA VAL A 206 15.89 -4.19 10.80
C VAL A 206 16.49 -5.02 9.68
N THR A 207 15.71 -5.95 9.14
CA THR A 207 16.12 -6.82 8.03
C THR A 207 15.25 -6.57 6.82
N GLY A 208 15.69 -6.98 5.64
CA GLY A 208 14.85 -6.83 4.45
C GLY A 208 15.57 -7.08 3.15
N GLN A 209 14.82 -6.99 2.08
CA GLN A 209 15.35 -6.96 0.72
C GLN A 209 15.88 -5.56 0.42
N THR A 210 16.88 -5.47 -0.46
CA THR A 210 17.43 -4.17 -0.87
C THR A 210 16.40 -3.40 -1.70
N ASP A 211 16.27 -2.10 -1.44
CA ASP A 211 15.49 -1.18 -2.26
C ASP A 211 16.09 -1.11 -3.68
N THR A 212 15.41 -1.70 -4.65
CA THR A 212 15.88 -1.78 -6.06
C THR A 212 15.55 -0.52 -6.85
N LEU A 213 14.75 0.41 -6.30
CA LEU A 213 14.49 1.72 -6.92
C LEU A 213 15.69 2.67 -6.76
N MET A 214 16.66 2.31 -5.89
CA MET A 214 17.89 3.06 -5.73
C MET A 214 18.89 2.66 -6.82
N PRO A 215 19.26 3.58 -7.73
CA PRO A 215 20.21 3.25 -8.81
C PRO A 215 21.62 2.97 -8.24
N GLU A 216 22.25 1.90 -8.71
CA GLU A 216 23.67 1.66 -8.50
C GLU A 216 24.47 2.57 -9.43
N ALA A 217 25.08 3.63 -8.92
CA ALA A 217 25.88 4.52 -9.73
C ALA A 217 27.25 4.80 -9.07
N GLY A 218 28.30 4.63 -9.83
CA GLY A 218 29.60 5.23 -9.51
C GLY A 218 29.54 6.72 -9.84
N GLY A 219 29.25 7.56 -8.86
CA GLY A 219 29.13 9.01 -9.03
C GLY A 219 28.02 9.63 -8.20
N LEU A 220 27.42 10.72 -8.68
CA LEU A 220 26.28 11.36 -8.04
C LEU A 220 25.06 10.41 -8.12
N VAL A 221 24.55 10.01 -6.97
CA VAL A 221 23.37 9.14 -6.87
C VAL A 221 22.12 10.00 -7.08
N ILE A 222 21.32 9.69 -8.10
CA ILE A 222 20.02 10.32 -8.32
C ILE A 222 18.96 9.43 -7.66
N ILE A 223 18.27 9.97 -6.67
CA ILE A 223 17.24 9.27 -5.92
C ILE A 223 15.96 9.20 -6.77
N GLY A 224 15.39 8.00 -6.92
CA GLY A 224 14.10 7.77 -7.56
C GLY A 224 12.91 8.22 -6.70
N GLU A 225 11.73 8.36 -7.30
CA GLU A 225 10.55 8.96 -6.65
C GLU A 225 10.09 8.20 -5.40
N TYR A 226 10.20 6.90 -5.41
CA TYR A 226 9.75 6.03 -4.30
C TYR A 226 10.88 5.43 -3.50
N THR A 227 12.11 5.72 -3.89
CA THR A 227 13.31 5.23 -3.19
C THR A 227 13.29 5.63 -1.71
N GLY A 228 13.57 4.68 -0.86
CA GLY A 228 13.65 4.90 0.58
C GLY A 228 12.33 4.92 1.33
N HIS A 229 11.18 4.74 0.66
CA HIS A 229 9.88 4.71 1.32
C HIS A 229 9.81 3.58 2.36
N GLY A 230 10.18 2.35 2.00
CA GLY A 230 10.21 1.21 2.92
C GLY A 230 11.17 1.40 4.09
N THR A 231 12.32 2.06 3.87
CA THR A 231 13.26 2.43 4.93
C THR A 231 12.65 3.42 5.92
N PHE A 232 11.95 4.44 5.40
CA PHE A 232 11.26 5.44 6.22
C PHE A 232 10.16 4.78 7.07
N VAL A 233 9.33 3.94 6.45
CA VAL A 233 8.27 3.15 7.10
C VAL A 233 8.84 2.28 8.23
N ALA A 234 9.90 1.53 7.94
CA ALA A 234 10.58 0.72 8.94
C ALA A 234 11.13 1.56 10.11
N GLY A 235 11.69 2.73 9.79
CA GLY A 235 12.21 3.65 10.78
C GLY A 235 11.14 4.19 11.73
N VAL A 236 9.94 4.52 11.22
CA VAL A 236 8.80 4.94 12.05
C VAL A 236 8.33 3.80 12.95
N ALA A 237 8.18 2.58 12.42
CA ALA A 237 7.79 1.40 13.22
C ALA A 237 8.78 1.12 14.34
N ARG A 238 10.08 1.19 14.04
CA ARG A 238 11.17 0.99 15.03
C ARG A 238 11.23 2.08 16.08
N CYS A 239 10.91 3.32 15.75
CA CYS A 239 10.80 4.39 16.76
C CYS A 239 9.71 4.07 17.78
N MET A 240 8.60 3.44 17.39
CA MET A 240 7.53 3.08 18.33
C MET A 240 7.78 1.76 19.05
N ALA A 241 8.46 0.82 18.42
CA ALA A 241 8.79 -0.48 18.98
C ALA A 241 10.28 -0.81 18.76
N PRO A 242 11.21 -0.21 19.53
CA PRO A 242 12.64 -0.35 19.32
C PRO A 242 13.16 -1.79 19.38
N ALA A 243 12.41 -2.67 20.04
CA ALA A 243 12.77 -4.06 20.21
C ALA A 243 12.08 -5.03 19.22
N ALA A 244 11.10 -4.56 18.40
CA ALA A 244 10.42 -5.41 17.43
C ALA A 244 11.34 -5.83 16.27
N ALA A 245 11.19 -7.08 15.80
CA ALA A 245 11.81 -7.55 14.58
C ALA A 245 11.05 -7.00 13.37
N VAL A 246 11.61 -6.03 12.67
CA VAL A 246 11.00 -5.46 11.46
C VAL A 246 11.67 -6.05 10.22
N HIS A 247 10.86 -6.57 9.30
CA HIS A 247 11.31 -7.10 8.02
C HIS A 247 10.62 -6.39 6.86
N VAL A 248 11.40 -5.78 5.97
CA VAL A 248 10.91 -5.01 4.81
C VAL A 248 11.16 -5.81 3.54
N THR A 249 10.14 -5.97 2.69
CA THR A 249 10.28 -6.58 1.37
C THR A 249 10.25 -5.55 0.26
N ASP A 250 10.90 -5.87 -0.86
CA ASP A 250 10.93 -5.07 -2.08
C ASP A 250 9.87 -5.59 -3.05
N ASP A 251 8.61 -5.26 -2.76
CA ASP A 251 7.45 -5.76 -3.50
C ASP A 251 6.89 -4.72 -4.48
N PHE A 252 6.98 -3.44 -4.16
CA PHE A 252 6.45 -2.34 -4.96
C PHE A 252 7.52 -1.72 -5.90
N THR A 253 8.17 -2.60 -6.67
CA THR A 253 9.33 -2.26 -7.50
C THR A 253 8.99 -1.45 -8.76
N THR A 254 7.75 -1.53 -9.24
CA THR A 254 7.32 -0.88 -10.48
C THR A 254 6.63 0.42 -10.18
N ALA A 255 7.40 1.50 -10.03
CA ALA A 255 6.91 2.84 -9.70
C ALA A 255 5.99 2.87 -8.47
N GLY A 256 6.33 2.13 -7.43
CA GLY A 256 5.56 2.07 -6.20
C GLY A 256 4.17 1.44 -6.34
N ALA A 257 3.92 0.63 -7.37
CA ALA A 257 2.63 0.05 -7.66
C ALA A 257 2.69 -1.47 -7.86
N LEU A 258 1.62 -2.17 -7.44
CA LEU A 258 1.50 -3.62 -7.55
C LEU A 258 0.04 -4.01 -7.80
N SER A 259 -0.21 -5.03 -8.63
CA SER A 259 -1.58 -5.48 -8.86
C SER A 259 -2.16 -6.18 -7.62
N GLU A 260 -3.47 -6.05 -7.44
CA GLU A 260 -4.26 -6.66 -6.37
C GLU A 260 -3.92 -8.16 -6.18
N PHE A 261 -3.85 -8.88 -7.29
CA PHE A 261 -3.52 -10.31 -7.29
C PHE A 261 -2.11 -10.57 -6.71
N LYS A 262 -1.11 -9.80 -7.14
CA LYS A 262 0.26 -9.92 -6.64
C LYS A 262 0.37 -9.50 -5.16
N VAL A 263 -0.33 -8.45 -4.74
CA VAL A 263 -0.37 -8.04 -3.33
C VAL A 263 -0.85 -9.18 -2.45
N VAL A 264 -1.97 -9.82 -2.81
CA VAL A 264 -2.51 -10.94 -2.02
C VAL A 264 -1.56 -12.13 -1.99
N HIS A 265 -0.86 -12.40 -3.10
CA HIS A 265 0.17 -13.43 -3.11
C HIS A 265 1.28 -13.14 -2.08
N LYS A 266 1.76 -11.91 -2.02
CA LYS A 266 2.78 -11.47 -1.05
C LYS A 266 2.27 -11.52 0.40
N LEU A 267 1.04 -11.06 0.65
CA LEU A 267 0.43 -11.16 1.98
C LEU A 267 0.24 -12.62 2.44
N ASN A 268 -0.09 -13.52 1.52
CA ASN A 268 -0.17 -14.96 1.80
C ASN A 268 1.21 -15.57 2.14
N GLN A 269 2.29 -15.08 1.54
CA GLN A 269 3.65 -15.46 1.93
C GLN A 269 3.96 -14.98 3.36
N ALA A 270 3.62 -13.74 3.70
CA ALA A 270 3.79 -13.19 5.04
C ALA A 270 3.07 -14.04 6.12
N LEU A 271 1.82 -14.46 5.86
CA LEU A 271 1.10 -15.38 6.74
C LEU A 271 1.86 -16.71 6.94
N GLY A 272 2.48 -17.22 5.87
CA GLY A 272 3.29 -18.44 5.93
C GLY A 272 4.57 -18.33 6.77
N LEU A 273 5.08 -17.11 6.97
CA LEU A 273 6.23 -16.82 7.82
C LEU A 273 5.88 -16.75 9.32
N GLY A 274 4.58 -16.71 9.66
CA GLY A 274 4.12 -16.65 11.05
C GLY A 274 4.41 -15.30 11.73
N VAL A 275 4.34 -14.20 10.97
CA VAL A 275 4.52 -12.83 11.50
C VAL A 275 3.35 -12.42 12.37
N ASP A 276 3.57 -11.49 13.30
CA ASP A 276 2.52 -10.99 14.20
C ASP A 276 1.73 -9.85 13.57
N ILE A 277 2.42 -8.94 12.88
CA ILE A 277 1.82 -7.74 12.30
C ILE A 277 2.25 -7.63 10.84
N ILE A 278 1.29 -7.33 9.97
CA ILE A 278 1.56 -6.90 8.59
C ILE A 278 1.22 -5.42 8.51
N SER A 279 2.21 -4.58 8.21
CA SER A 279 2.06 -3.13 8.06
C SER A 279 2.08 -2.78 6.57
N LEU A 280 0.92 -2.49 5.99
CA LEU A 280 0.76 -2.23 4.56
C LEU A 280 0.48 -0.75 4.29
N SER A 281 1.47 -0.06 3.79
CA SER A 281 1.38 1.36 3.41
C SER A 281 0.91 1.55 1.97
N ALA A 282 -0.01 0.70 1.49
CA ALA A 282 -0.51 0.72 0.12
C ALA A 282 -2.00 0.43 0.05
N GLY A 283 -2.63 0.86 -1.04
CA GLY A 283 -4.04 0.57 -1.32
C GLY A 283 -4.54 1.20 -2.61
N CYS A 284 -5.85 1.13 -2.82
CA CYS A 284 -6.53 1.77 -3.95
C CYS A 284 -8.02 2.00 -3.68
N THR A 285 -8.62 2.89 -4.46
CA THR A 285 -10.06 2.92 -4.70
C THR A 285 -10.42 1.87 -5.75
N THR A 286 -11.67 1.42 -5.76
CA THR A 286 -12.09 0.29 -6.60
C THR A 286 -13.33 0.61 -7.42
N ARG A 287 -13.54 -0.17 -8.48
CA ARG A 287 -14.76 -0.10 -9.29
C ARG A 287 -15.99 -0.33 -8.41
N HIS A 288 -16.94 0.61 -8.48
CA HIS A 288 -18.19 0.61 -7.69
C HIS A 288 -17.99 0.62 -6.16
N ASN A 289 -16.80 1.00 -5.68
CA ASN A 289 -16.39 0.90 -4.27
C ASN A 289 -16.52 -0.52 -3.68
N LEU A 290 -16.52 -1.56 -4.51
CA LEU A 290 -16.59 -2.94 -4.05
C LEU A 290 -15.26 -3.37 -3.42
N PRO A 291 -15.28 -4.29 -2.45
CA PRO A 291 -14.07 -4.87 -1.89
C PRO A 291 -13.18 -5.53 -2.95
N LEU A 292 -11.87 -5.51 -2.73
CA LEU A 292 -10.89 -6.21 -3.57
C LEU A 292 -11.18 -7.72 -3.58
N LEU A 293 -11.46 -8.28 -4.76
CA LEU A 293 -11.92 -9.67 -4.89
C LEU A 293 -10.84 -10.69 -4.50
N SER A 294 -9.59 -10.44 -4.84
CA SER A 294 -8.48 -11.35 -4.51
C SER A 294 -8.28 -11.50 -3.00
N PHE A 295 -8.70 -10.51 -2.19
CA PHE A 295 -8.63 -10.59 -0.73
C PHE A 295 -9.55 -11.67 -0.13
N GLU A 296 -10.54 -12.19 -0.87
CA GLU A 296 -11.28 -13.38 -0.43
C GLU A 296 -10.33 -14.56 -0.19
N SER A 297 -9.33 -14.76 -1.07
CA SER A 297 -8.29 -15.75 -0.88
C SER A 297 -7.43 -15.50 0.36
N PHE A 298 -7.06 -14.24 0.61
CA PHE A 298 -6.31 -13.86 1.80
C PHE A 298 -7.10 -14.17 3.08
N TRP A 299 -8.39 -13.80 3.13
CA TRP A 299 -9.23 -14.04 4.30
C TRP A 299 -9.45 -15.52 4.60
N ILE A 300 -9.44 -16.41 3.60
CA ILE A 300 -9.51 -17.86 3.79
C ILE A 300 -8.30 -18.31 4.63
N ARG A 301 -7.10 -17.88 4.29
CA ARG A 301 -5.87 -18.24 5.03
C ARG A 301 -5.74 -17.50 6.36
N TYR A 302 -6.09 -16.21 6.37
CA TYR A 302 -6.01 -15.35 7.55
C TYR A 302 -6.82 -15.88 8.73
N ARG A 303 -7.99 -16.49 8.47
CA ARG A 303 -8.82 -17.12 9.52
C ARG A 303 -8.08 -18.18 10.31
N ASP A 304 -7.14 -18.87 9.70
CA ASP A 304 -6.38 -19.96 10.31
C ASP A 304 -5.11 -19.43 11.01
N CYS A 305 -4.69 -18.20 10.71
CA CYS A 305 -3.53 -17.54 11.30
C CYS A 305 -3.94 -16.69 12.51
N LYS A 306 -4.38 -17.36 13.58
CA LYS A 306 -4.80 -16.67 14.80
C LYS A 306 -3.62 -15.94 15.45
N GLY A 307 -3.75 -14.64 15.59
CA GLY A 307 -2.72 -13.82 16.22
C GLY A 307 -2.10 -12.78 15.29
N VAL A 308 -2.28 -12.86 13.99
CA VAL A 308 -1.80 -11.87 13.02
C VAL A 308 -2.77 -10.69 12.93
N GLN A 309 -2.24 -9.47 12.82
CA GLN A 309 -3.01 -8.25 12.54
C GLN A 309 -2.50 -7.56 11.28
N LEU A 310 -3.40 -7.34 10.32
CA LEU A 310 -3.14 -6.45 9.18
C LEU A 310 -3.50 -5.01 9.58
N VAL A 311 -2.55 -4.09 9.40
CA VAL A 311 -2.69 -2.64 9.60
C VAL A 311 -2.46 -1.99 8.25
N ALA A 312 -3.34 -1.12 7.79
CA ALA A 312 -3.24 -0.53 6.47
C ALA A 312 -3.54 0.97 6.44
N ALA A 313 -2.88 1.66 5.51
CA ALA A 313 -3.05 3.09 5.26
C ALA A 313 -4.45 3.41 4.72
N ALA A 314 -5.09 4.42 5.28
CA ALA A 314 -6.43 4.84 4.88
C ALA A 314 -6.49 5.53 3.51
N GLY A 315 -5.35 6.03 2.99
CA GLY A 315 -5.29 6.77 1.75
C GLY A 315 -5.12 8.29 1.94
N ASN A 316 -4.69 8.96 0.87
CA ASN A 316 -4.30 10.38 0.91
C ASN A 316 -5.12 11.26 -0.07
N ASN A 317 -6.36 10.87 -0.40
CA ASN A 317 -7.19 11.55 -1.40
C ASN A 317 -8.16 12.59 -0.81
N SER A 318 -8.13 12.80 0.50
CA SER A 318 -9.08 13.66 1.23
C SER A 318 -10.55 13.31 0.94
N THR A 319 -10.86 12.02 0.78
CA THR A 319 -12.19 11.50 0.45
C THR A 319 -12.72 10.56 1.53
N ASN A 320 -14.04 10.35 1.53
CA ASN A 320 -14.68 9.35 2.38
C ASN A 320 -14.97 8.04 1.64
N ARG A 321 -14.49 7.89 0.42
CA ARG A 321 -14.62 6.64 -0.33
C ARG A 321 -13.82 5.53 0.36
N PRO A 322 -14.35 4.29 0.41
CA PRO A 322 -13.57 3.16 0.91
C PRO A 322 -12.26 3.03 0.15
N PHE A 323 -11.17 3.00 0.90
CA PHE A 323 -9.82 2.73 0.40
C PHE A 323 -9.39 1.33 0.82
N TRP A 324 -9.14 0.47 -0.14
CA TRP A 324 -8.88 -0.94 0.10
C TRP A 324 -7.39 -1.27 0.04
N PRO A 325 -6.89 -2.12 0.96
CA PRO A 325 -7.63 -3.02 1.86
C PRO A 325 -8.00 -2.41 3.22
N ALA A 326 -7.64 -1.17 3.52
CA ALA A 326 -7.91 -0.55 4.84
C ALA A 326 -9.40 -0.61 5.23
N ALA A 327 -10.32 -0.49 4.25
CA ALA A 327 -11.76 -0.51 4.51
C ALA A 327 -12.35 -1.90 4.84
N PHE A 328 -11.54 -2.98 4.86
CA PHE A 328 -12.02 -4.27 5.37
C PHE A 328 -12.18 -4.26 6.88
N PRO A 329 -13.28 -4.81 7.42
CA PRO A 329 -13.53 -4.81 8.88
C PRO A 329 -12.47 -5.55 9.72
N GLN A 330 -11.66 -6.41 9.12
CA GLN A 330 -10.59 -7.17 9.76
C GLN A 330 -9.26 -6.42 9.81
N VAL A 331 -9.16 -5.30 9.10
CA VAL A 331 -7.96 -4.48 8.99
C VAL A 331 -8.04 -3.34 10.00
N VAL A 332 -6.92 -2.96 10.58
CA VAL A 332 -6.82 -1.69 11.31
C VAL A 332 -6.53 -0.58 10.30
N ALA A 333 -7.53 0.24 10.02
CA ALA A 333 -7.43 1.35 9.09
C ALA A 333 -6.86 2.60 9.77
N VAL A 334 -5.76 3.13 9.23
CA VAL A 334 -5.01 4.23 9.85
C VAL A 334 -5.05 5.49 8.98
N GLY A 335 -5.71 6.54 9.48
CA GLY A 335 -5.66 7.89 8.93
C GLY A 335 -4.51 8.71 9.51
N ALA A 336 -4.21 9.85 8.88
CA ALA A 336 -3.15 10.76 9.29
C ALA A 336 -3.70 11.98 10.04
N LEU A 337 -3.05 12.31 11.16
CA LEU A 337 -3.17 13.60 11.84
C LEU A 337 -2.24 14.63 11.18
N ASP A 338 -2.64 15.90 11.28
CA ASP A 338 -1.85 17.06 10.90
C ASP A 338 -0.55 17.18 11.74
N SER A 339 0.35 18.03 11.31
CA SER A 339 1.63 18.29 12.01
C SER A 339 1.42 18.86 13.42
N GLY A 340 0.31 19.53 13.69
CA GLY A 340 -0.11 19.99 15.02
C GLY A 340 -0.68 18.88 15.90
N ARG A 341 -0.98 17.72 15.35
CA ARG A 341 -1.59 16.56 16.01
C ARG A 341 -2.95 16.84 16.65
N ASN A 342 -3.64 17.85 16.14
CA ASN A 342 -4.92 18.35 16.67
C ASN A 342 -6.08 18.25 15.67
N GLY A 343 -5.78 17.96 14.41
CA GLY A 343 -6.73 17.78 13.32
C GLY A 343 -6.36 16.61 12.42
N ARG A 344 -7.24 16.27 11.51
CA ARG A 344 -6.94 15.35 10.41
C ARG A 344 -6.03 16.08 9.41
N ALA A 345 -4.98 15.43 8.94
CA ALA A 345 -4.16 15.94 7.86
C ALA A 345 -5.04 16.21 6.61
N TYR A 346 -4.77 17.32 5.90
CA TYR A 346 -5.60 17.76 4.78
C TYR A 346 -5.78 16.70 3.68
N PHE A 347 -4.78 15.87 3.49
CA PHE A 347 -4.76 14.81 2.49
C PHE A 347 -5.44 13.52 2.97
N SER A 348 -5.46 13.23 4.28
CA SER A 348 -5.92 11.94 4.80
C SER A 348 -7.35 11.63 4.40
N ASP A 349 -7.57 10.41 3.91
CA ASP A 349 -8.92 9.89 3.75
C ASP A 349 -9.59 9.73 5.10
N PHE A 350 -10.94 9.70 5.10
CA PHE A 350 -11.75 9.71 6.31
C PHE A 350 -13.05 8.93 6.09
N GLY A 351 -13.70 8.57 7.17
CA GLY A 351 -14.98 7.87 7.10
C GLY A 351 -15.19 6.91 8.25
N PRO A 352 -16.36 6.26 8.32
CA PRO A 352 -16.67 5.33 9.41
C PRO A 352 -15.82 4.05 9.39
N TRP A 353 -15.12 3.79 8.30
CA TRP A 353 -14.23 2.66 8.12
C TRP A 353 -12.80 2.93 8.60
N VAL A 354 -12.44 4.17 8.93
CA VAL A 354 -11.14 4.51 9.53
C VAL A 354 -11.22 4.28 11.03
N ASP A 355 -10.38 3.37 11.55
CA ASP A 355 -10.41 2.98 12.96
C ASP A 355 -9.73 4.00 13.87
N VAL A 356 -8.60 4.57 13.40
CA VAL A 356 -7.75 5.44 14.20
C VAL A 356 -6.93 6.38 13.35
N TYR A 357 -6.64 7.57 13.91
CA TYR A 357 -5.74 8.54 13.31
C TYR A 357 -4.45 8.64 14.15
N ALA A 358 -3.31 8.71 13.47
CA ALA A 358 -2.00 8.88 14.10
C ALA A 358 -1.18 9.94 13.37
N PRO A 359 -0.14 10.54 13.97
CA PRO A 359 0.73 11.47 13.27
C PRO A 359 1.20 10.91 11.92
N GLY A 360 1.01 11.68 10.86
CA GLY A 360 1.35 11.28 9.49
C GLY A 360 1.76 12.46 8.61
N GLU A 361 1.73 13.68 9.12
CA GLU A 361 2.18 14.86 8.39
C GLU A 361 3.49 15.39 8.96
N ASN A 362 4.47 15.65 8.06
CA ASN A 362 5.79 16.19 8.39
C ASN A 362 6.61 15.32 9.36
N LEU A 363 6.49 14.01 9.29
CA LEU A 363 7.36 13.13 10.06
C LEU A 363 8.79 13.20 9.54
N ILE A 364 9.77 12.97 10.43
CA ILE A 364 11.18 12.95 10.08
C ILE A 364 11.72 11.54 10.37
N ASN A 365 12.35 10.91 9.37
CA ASN A 365 12.99 9.61 9.58
C ASN A 365 14.11 9.35 8.58
N ALA A 366 14.69 8.15 8.64
CA ALA A 366 15.75 7.69 7.77
C ALA A 366 15.32 7.72 6.29
N TYR A 367 16.23 8.18 5.44
CA TYR A 367 16.00 8.35 4.01
C TYR A 367 17.31 8.14 3.21
N ALA A 368 17.21 8.16 1.90
CA ALA A 368 18.34 8.02 0.99
C ALA A 368 19.36 9.17 1.11
N ARG A 369 20.56 8.92 0.59
CA ARG A 369 21.62 9.92 0.37
C ARG A 369 21.81 10.13 -1.12
N GLY A 370 21.80 11.37 -1.56
CA GLY A 370 21.97 11.72 -2.98
C GLY A 370 21.11 12.90 -3.40
N LEU A 371 21.08 13.12 -4.70
CA LEU A 371 20.34 14.21 -5.33
C LEU A 371 18.92 13.73 -5.69
N TYR A 372 17.90 14.42 -5.20
CA TYR A 372 16.50 14.23 -5.59
C TYR A 372 16.06 15.40 -6.49
N ILE A 373 15.41 15.08 -7.60
CA ILE A 373 14.83 16.07 -8.51
C ILE A 373 13.32 16.04 -8.32
N TYR A 374 12.75 17.16 -7.86
CA TYR A 374 11.32 17.30 -7.62
C TYR A 374 10.52 17.23 -8.91
N ARG A 375 9.44 16.49 -8.89
CA ARG A 375 8.57 16.28 -10.05
C ARG A 375 7.17 16.85 -9.87
N GLU A 376 6.85 17.29 -8.64
CA GLU A 376 5.54 17.78 -8.29
C GLU A 376 5.51 19.28 -8.03
N PRO A 377 4.40 19.97 -8.39
CA PRO A 377 4.24 21.39 -8.05
C PRO A 377 4.30 21.60 -6.51
N PRO A 378 4.85 22.72 -6.04
CA PRO A 378 5.37 23.84 -6.82
C PRO A 378 6.86 23.71 -7.20
N ARG A 379 7.51 22.59 -6.87
CA ARG A 379 8.99 22.45 -6.97
C ARG A 379 9.47 21.68 -8.20
N ILE A 380 8.65 21.53 -9.23
CA ILE A 380 9.04 20.79 -10.45
C ILE A 380 10.38 21.27 -10.98
N GLY A 381 11.33 20.33 -11.13
CA GLY A 381 12.66 20.59 -11.66
C GLY A 381 13.65 21.23 -10.70
N GLU A 382 13.23 21.57 -9.48
CA GLU A 382 14.17 21.88 -8.41
C GLU A 382 14.90 20.62 -7.97
N ASP A 383 16.08 20.77 -7.43
CA ASP A 383 16.86 19.68 -6.87
C ASP A 383 17.14 19.87 -5.38
N HIS A 384 17.40 18.77 -4.68
CA HIS A 384 17.82 18.78 -3.28
C HIS A 384 18.75 17.61 -2.98
N GLU A 385 19.88 17.90 -2.36
CA GLU A 385 20.81 16.86 -1.89
C GLU A 385 20.40 16.38 -0.49
N PHE A 386 19.97 15.12 -0.41
CA PHE A 386 19.63 14.45 0.86
C PHE A 386 20.85 13.80 1.50
N HIS A 387 20.91 13.86 2.83
CA HIS A 387 22.02 13.35 3.64
C HIS A 387 21.61 12.22 4.58
N GLY A 388 20.61 11.42 4.21
CA GLY A 388 20.16 10.24 4.94
C GLY A 388 18.92 10.45 5.80
N MET A 389 18.37 11.66 5.83
CA MET A 389 17.11 11.97 6.54
C MET A 389 16.20 12.78 5.63
N ALA A 390 14.89 12.58 5.77
CA ALA A 390 13.88 13.40 5.12
C ALA A 390 12.73 13.74 6.06
N ARG A 391 11.97 14.78 5.70
CA ARG A 391 10.65 15.07 6.23
C ARG A 391 9.63 14.60 5.20
N TRP A 392 8.66 13.81 5.64
CA TRP A 392 7.70 13.24 4.72
C TRP A 392 6.29 13.16 5.32
N SER A 393 5.25 13.14 4.44
CA SER A 393 3.84 13.14 4.88
C SER A 393 3.06 12.06 4.14
N GLY A 394 2.15 11.39 4.82
CA GLY A 394 1.26 10.37 4.27
C GLY A 394 0.64 9.49 5.36
N THR A 395 -0.52 8.91 5.06
CA THR A 395 -1.09 7.81 5.86
C THR A 395 -0.14 6.60 5.87
N SER A 396 0.73 6.51 4.85
CA SER A 396 1.83 5.54 4.76
C SER A 396 2.78 5.60 5.96
N PHE A 397 2.90 6.74 6.63
CA PHE A 397 3.78 6.91 7.80
C PHE A 397 3.01 6.85 9.12
N ALA A 398 1.72 7.17 9.12
CA ALA A 398 0.85 6.94 10.26
C ALA A 398 0.63 5.43 10.52
N THR A 399 0.59 4.62 9.48
CA THR A 399 0.38 3.16 9.53
C THR A 399 1.48 2.43 10.30
N PRO A 400 2.77 2.57 9.99
CA PRO A 400 3.85 1.94 10.75
C PRO A 400 3.96 2.46 12.18
N LEU A 401 3.56 3.71 12.45
CA LEU A 401 3.47 4.22 13.80
C LEU A 401 2.48 3.39 14.63
N VAL A 402 1.27 3.15 14.11
CA VAL A 402 0.26 2.31 14.78
C VAL A 402 0.72 0.85 14.87
N SER A 403 1.33 0.30 13.83
CA SER A 403 1.91 -1.05 13.84
C SER A 403 2.95 -1.21 14.93
N GLY A 404 3.84 -0.22 15.09
CA GLY A 404 4.82 -0.19 16.17
C GLY A 404 4.18 -0.08 17.56
N LEU A 405 3.14 0.74 17.75
CA LEU A 405 2.42 0.82 19.02
C LEU A 405 1.75 -0.51 19.40
N ILE A 406 1.18 -1.23 18.41
CA ILE A 406 0.63 -2.57 18.63
C ILE A 406 1.74 -3.52 19.08
N ALA A 407 2.89 -3.52 18.38
CA ALA A 407 4.03 -4.35 18.73
C ALA A 407 4.59 -4.03 20.13
N ALA A 408 4.71 -2.75 20.47
CA ALA A 408 5.16 -2.32 21.80
C ALA A 408 4.21 -2.77 22.91
N ARG A 409 2.90 -2.74 22.67
CA ARG A 409 1.91 -3.27 23.60
C ARG A 409 2.02 -4.79 23.73
N MET A 410 2.11 -5.52 22.63
CA MET A 410 2.29 -6.99 22.65
C MET A 410 3.53 -7.38 23.46
N ALA A 411 4.67 -6.75 23.22
CA ALA A 411 5.90 -7.04 23.95
C ALA A 411 5.76 -6.83 25.47
N ARG A 412 4.96 -5.85 25.89
CA ARG A 412 4.74 -5.53 27.30
C ARG A 412 3.70 -6.44 27.98
N THR A 413 2.62 -6.78 27.25
CA THR A 413 1.45 -7.46 27.85
C THR A 413 1.38 -8.96 27.55
N GLY A 414 2.10 -9.43 26.52
CA GLY A 414 1.96 -10.80 26.00
C GLY A 414 0.65 -11.04 25.23
N GLU A 415 -0.13 -10.00 24.94
CA GLU A 415 -1.34 -10.10 24.12
C GLU A 415 -1.00 -10.45 22.68
N SER A 416 -1.90 -11.13 21.96
CA SER A 416 -1.80 -11.28 20.51
C SER A 416 -2.03 -9.95 19.79
N ALA A 417 -1.54 -9.81 18.55
CA ALA A 417 -1.66 -8.56 17.80
C ALA A 417 -3.11 -8.06 17.65
N PRO A 418 -4.14 -8.91 17.36
CA PRO A 418 -5.52 -8.45 17.32
C PRO A 418 -6.05 -7.94 18.67
N LEU A 419 -5.64 -8.56 19.79
CA LEU A 419 -6.05 -8.12 21.12
C LEU A 419 -5.38 -6.80 21.49
N ALA A 420 -4.09 -6.67 21.23
CA ALA A 420 -3.33 -5.45 21.44
C ALA A 420 -3.89 -4.28 20.60
N ALA A 421 -4.21 -4.53 19.33
CA ALA A 421 -4.84 -3.55 18.43
C ALA A 421 -6.23 -3.12 18.96
N ALA A 422 -7.09 -4.07 19.32
CA ALA A 422 -8.42 -3.77 19.86
C ALA A 422 -8.35 -2.93 21.15
N ALA A 423 -7.41 -3.24 22.03
CA ALA A 423 -7.21 -2.50 23.27
C ALA A 423 -6.72 -1.05 23.00
N LEU A 424 -5.79 -0.87 22.06
CA LEU A 424 -5.31 0.47 21.66
C LEU A 424 -6.42 1.30 21.01
N ILE A 425 -7.21 0.71 20.11
CA ILE A 425 -8.37 1.38 19.48
C ILE A 425 -9.42 1.75 20.52
N ALA A 426 -9.70 0.87 21.50
CA ALA A 426 -10.60 1.18 22.58
C ALA A 426 -10.11 2.37 23.43
N ALA A 427 -8.82 2.42 23.76
CA ALA A 427 -8.21 3.55 24.44
C ALA A 427 -8.25 4.83 23.60
N ALA A 428 -7.97 4.73 22.29
CA ALA A 428 -8.03 5.86 21.35
C ALA A 428 -9.45 6.46 21.26
N ARG A 429 -10.50 5.65 21.35
CA ARG A 429 -11.89 6.11 21.37
C ARG A 429 -12.21 7.03 22.55
N ALA A 430 -11.53 6.84 23.69
CA ALA A 430 -11.65 7.74 24.85
C ALA A 430 -10.92 9.07 24.66
N GLN A 431 -9.99 9.13 23.71
CA GLN A 431 -9.15 10.31 23.38
C GLN A 431 -9.48 10.90 22.00
N ARG A 432 -10.71 10.69 21.53
CA ARG A 432 -11.11 11.16 20.21
C ARG A 432 -11.04 12.68 20.06
N ILE A 433 -10.60 13.13 18.88
CA ILE A 433 -10.72 14.53 18.48
C ILE A 433 -12.09 14.74 17.82
N PRO A 434 -12.92 15.70 18.28
CA PRO A 434 -14.18 16.02 17.61
C PRO A 434 -13.98 16.35 16.13
N GLY A 435 -14.79 15.76 15.26
CA GLY A 435 -14.69 15.95 13.81
C GLY A 435 -13.57 15.15 13.11
N VAL A 436 -12.70 14.47 13.86
CA VAL A 436 -11.65 13.61 13.32
C VAL A 436 -11.95 12.15 13.61
N GLY A 437 -11.91 11.76 14.87
CA GLY A 437 -12.09 10.37 15.29
C GLY A 437 -11.18 9.95 16.45
N PRO A 438 -11.05 8.64 16.70
CA PRO A 438 -10.11 8.09 17.67
C PRO A 438 -8.67 8.41 17.26
N VAL A 439 -7.80 8.71 18.22
CA VAL A 439 -6.40 9.08 17.95
C VAL A 439 -5.42 8.26 18.77
N LEU A 440 -4.30 7.91 18.16
CA LEU A 440 -3.12 7.36 18.82
C LEU A 440 -1.93 8.30 18.60
N ARG A 441 -1.14 8.46 19.65
CA ARG A 441 0.06 9.28 19.63
C ARG A 441 1.30 8.45 19.95
N PRO A 442 2.49 8.93 19.60
CA PRO A 442 3.74 8.27 19.97
C PRO A 442 3.76 7.87 21.43
N CYS A 443 4.21 6.66 21.72
CA CYS A 443 4.31 6.08 23.06
C CYS A 443 2.96 5.84 23.79
N ASP A 444 1.81 5.99 23.12
CA ASP A 444 0.53 5.55 23.69
C ASP A 444 0.49 4.02 23.75
N THR A 445 0.41 3.49 24.94
CA THR A 445 0.42 2.03 25.20
C THR A 445 -0.90 1.51 25.76
N GLY A 446 -1.88 2.42 25.91
CA GLY A 446 -3.25 2.07 26.33
C GLY A 446 -3.42 1.74 27.82
N ASP A 447 -2.41 1.97 28.67
CA ASP A 447 -2.51 1.78 30.12
C ASP A 447 -2.95 3.07 30.82
N HIS A 448 -4.25 3.36 30.77
CA HIS A 448 -4.86 4.42 31.57
C HIS A 448 -5.53 3.82 32.81
N GLY A 449 -4.72 3.11 33.61
CA GLY A 449 -5.06 2.75 35.00
C GLY A 449 -4.49 3.81 35.96
N GLY A 450 -5.19 4.91 36.14
CA GLY A 450 -4.96 5.86 37.23
C GLY A 450 -3.96 6.98 37.01
N GLN A 451 -4.48 8.18 36.96
CA GLN A 451 -3.84 9.51 36.98
C GLN A 451 -3.19 10.01 35.70
N SER A 452 -3.89 10.90 35.05
CA SER A 452 -3.42 11.81 34.03
C SER A 452 -2.33 12.74 34.60
N ALA A 453 -1.06 12.32 34.52
CA ALA A 453 0.03 13.26 34.54
C ALA A 453 0.25 13.69 33.07
N GLY A 454 -0.08 14.94 32.75
CA GLY A 454 0.07 15.49 31.42
C GLY A 454 1.51 15.30 30.90
N CYS A 455 1.69 14.42 29.93
CA CYS A 455 2.82 14.48 29.04
C CYS A 455 2.59 15.66 28.10
N GLY A 456 2.99 16.83 28.52
CA GLY A 456 3.26 17.94 27.63
C GLY A 456 4.40 17.50 26.72
N CYS A 457 4.10 17.09 25.51
CA CYS A 457 5.09 16.83 24.48
C CYS A 457 5.66 18.14 23.94
N GLY A 458 6.40 18.85 24.76
CA GLY A 458 7.50 19.68 24.32
C GLY A 458 8.72 18.78 24.38
N CYS A 459 9.33 18.54 23.24
CA CYS A 459 10.57 17.82 23.02
C CYS A 459 11.52 17.77 24.23
N GLY A 460 11.38 16.74 25.04
CA GLY A 460 12.14 16.56 26.27
C GLY A 460 11.49 15.47 27.11
N CYS A 461 11.43 14.23 26.59
CA CYS A 461 10.98 13.08 27.36
C CYS A 461 12.03 12.72 28.41
N SER A 462 11.97 13.36 29.58
CA SER A 462 12.58 12.83 30.78
C SER A 462 11.51 12.03 31.54
N CYS A 463 11.21 10.82 31.10
CA CYS A 463 10.55 9.83 31.94
C CYS A 463 11.60 9.28 32.92
N GLN A 464 11.67 9.82 34.12
CA GLN A 464 12.44 9.18 35.17
C GLN A 464 11.69 7.94 35.66
N PRO A 465 12.36 6.76 35.71
CA PRO A 465 11.78 5.58 36.32
C PRO A 465 11.73 5.76 37.83
N ARG A 466 10.57 5.75 38.45
CA ARG A 466 10.48 5.45 39.88
C ARG A 466 10.45 3.92 40.01
N CYS A 467 11.63 3.34 40.24
CA CYS A 467 11.76 2.04 40.88
C CYS A 467 11.15 2.11 42.28
N ARG A 468 10.19 1.28 42.58
CA ARG A 468 9.99 0.62 43.87
C ARG A 468 9.63 -0.82 43.64
#